data_523e8627f9455888bc849f0dbd8686a9
#
_entry.id   523e8627f9455888bc849f0dbd8686a9
#
_cell.length_a   1.000
_cell.length_b   1.000
_cell.length_c   1.000
_cell.angle_alpha   90.00
_cell.angle_beta   90.00
_cell.angle_gamma   90.00
#
_symmetry.space_group_name_H-M   'P 1'
#
loop_
_entity.id
_entity.type
_entity.pdbx_description
1 polymer ?
#
loop_
_entity_poly.entity_id
_entity_poly.type
_entity_poly.pdbx_seq_one_letter_code
_entity_poly.pdbx_strand_id
1 'polypeptide(L)'
;MEIESAVGRHLLEKLRAEGREIRVQLREPEITCHVEITPGPLLVYARKIPGAGGLPANTAGRMMCLLSGGYDSAVAAYHMMKRGAHLSFTHFYGTGARPGESSLHVATSLARQLVPYQFHANLYRVPFEAIQREIVRYAPERYRVLLYRRMMLRIAEVCARRDKALALITGDSLGQVASQTLRNLVAVEAAARMAVFRPLIGTDKLDIIEVARKIGTYDISSEPFHDCCPVFMPKAPALYASADELEEAEAELDVPALVSQGIRGTSLERFRYANGKVEAVDGAGDTSTAATKRRTAIA
;
A
#
# COMPACT_ATOMS: atom_id res chain seq x y z
N MET A 1 42.65 -5.19 -10.60
CA MET A 1 43.40 -5.76 -11.76
C MET A 1 44.04 -7.10 -11.49
N GLU A 2 44.85 -7.30 -10.46
CA GLU A 2 45.52 -8.61 -10.21
C GLU A 2 44.52 -9.74 -9.91
N ILE A 3 43.54 -9.52 -9.06
CA ILE A 3 42.52 -10.53 -8.70
C ILE A 3 41.65 -10.87 -9.94
N GLU A 4 41.22 -9.88 -10.70
CA GLU A 4 40.45 -10.09 -11.92
C GLU A 4 41.20 -10.93 -12.94
N SER A 5 42.51 -10.63 -13.11
CA SER A 5 43.37 -11.38 -14.02
C SER A 5 43.60 -12.81 -13.54
N ALA A 6 43.77 -13.02 -12.24
CA ALA A 6 43.96 -14.34 -11.65
C ALA A 6 42.69 -15.21 -11.79
N VAL A 7 41.53 -14.66 -11.48
CA VAL A 7 40.24 -15.35 -11.63
C VAL A 7 39.97 -15.66 -13.10
N GLY A 8 40.17 -14.67 -14.01
CA GLY A 8 39.99 -14.85 -15.44
C GLY A 8 40.88 -15.96 -16.00
N ARG A 9 42.15 -16.01 -15.62
CA ARG A 9 43.09 -17.06 -16.05
C ARG A 9 42.63 -18.44 -15.55
N HIS A 10 42.30 -18.55 -14.27
CA HIS A 10 41.83 -19.82 -13.69
C HIS A 10 40.57 -20.35 -14.38
N LEU A 11 39.59 -19.48 -14.65
CA LEU A 11 38.38 -19.86 -15.36
C LEU A 11 38.69 -20.33 -16.79
N LEU A 12 39.58 -19.61 -17.51
CA LEU A 12 39.99 -19.99 -18.86
C LEU A 12 40.64 -21.38 -18.89
N GLU A 13 41.61 -21.63 -17.99
CA GLU A 13 42.31 -22.91 -17.90
C GLU A 13 41.34 -24.06 -17.60
N LYS A 14 40.44 -23.87 -16.62
CA LYS A 14 39.50 -24.90 -16.21
C LYS A 14 38.47 -25.23 -17.27
N LEU A 15 37.88 -24.23 -17.89
CA LEU A 15 36.83 -24.44 -18.91
C LEU A 15 37.39 -24.99 -20.23
N ARG A 16 38.65 -24.62 -20.59
CA ARG A 16 39.36 -25.23 -21.71
C ARG A 16 39.70 -26.70 -21.46
N ALA A 17 40.08 -27.03 -20.23
CA ALA A 17 40.32 -28.43 -19.85
C ALA A 17 39.02 -29.29 -19.92
N GLU A 18 37.85 -28.66 -19.79
CA GLU A 18 36.54 -29.28 -19.98
C GLU A 18 36.09 -29.35 -21.46
N GLY A 19 36.97 -28.94 -22.42
CA GLY A 19 36.72 -28.98 -23.83
C GLY A 19 35.82 -27.84 -24.35
N ARG A 20 35.64 -26.75 -23.59
CA ARG A 20 34.86 -25.59 -23.99
C ARG A 20 35.71 -24.59 -24.75
N GLU A 21 35.25 -24.16 -25.92
CA GLU A 21 35.84 -23.04 -26.64
C GLU A 21 35.39 -21.73 -26.03
N ILE A 22 36.28 -21.08 -25.29
CA ILE A 22 36.03 -19.78 -24.66
C ILE A 22 37.13 -18.78 -24.97
N ARG A 23 36.75 -17.51 -25.10
CA ARG A 23 37.64 -16.37 -25.26
C ARG A 23 37.30 -15.26 -24.29
N VAL A 24 38.27 -14.47 -23.89
CA VAL A 24 38.03 -13.24 -23.12
C VAL A 24 37.53 -12.14 -24.03
N GLN A 25 36.43 -11.52 -23.68
CA GLN A 25 35.86 -10.39 -24.37
C GLN A 25 35.56 -9.27 -23.36
N LEU A 26 36.23 -8.12 -23.50
CA LEU A 26 36.11 -7.00 -22.54
C LEU A 26 34.96 -6.04 -22.90
N ARG A 27 34.48 -6.04 -24.12
CA ARG A 27 33.33 -5.23 -24.56
C ARG A 27 32.19 -6.16 -24.97
N GLU A 28 31.03 -5.91 -24.43
CA GLU A 28 29.81 -6.67 -24.71
C GLU A 28 30.01 -8.21 -24.67
N PRO A 29 30.50 -8.75 -23.52
CA PRO A 29 30.68 -10.18 -23.37
C PRO A 29 29.32 -10.88 -23.31
N GLU A 30 29.25 -12.10 -23.83
CA GLU A 30 28.08 -12.96 -23.69
C GLU A 30 27.77 -13.28 -22.23
N ILE A 31 28.80 -13.53 -21.43
CA ILE A 31 28.70 -13.77 -19.99
C ILE A 31 29.75 -12.92 -19.25
N THR A 32 29.31 -12.18 -18.23
CA THR A 32 30.20 -11.46 -17.33
C THR A 32 30.33 -12.21 -16.01
N CYS A 33 31.56 -12.63 -15.66
CA CYS A 33 31.83 -13.15 -14.32
C CYS A 33 32.12 -11.98 -13.36
N HIS A 34 31.23 -11.78 -12.40
CA HIS A 34 31.38 -10.79 -11.35
C HIS A 34 32.05 -11.42 -10.13
N VAL A 35 33.01 -10.71 -9.54
CA VAL A 35 33.66 -11.10 -8.27
C VAL A 35 33.49 -9.95 -7.31
N GLU A 36 32.87 -10.21 -6.17
CA GLU A 36 32.65 -9.22 -5.12
C GLU A 36 33.30 -9.67 -3.84
N ILE A 37 34.25 -8.85 -3.33
CA ILE A 37 34.99 -9.11 -2.10
C ILE A 37 34.26 -8.36 -0.98
N THR A 38 33.67 -9.11 -0.06
CA THR A 38 33.00 -8.55 1.12
C THR A 38 33.83 -8.80 2.38
N PRO A 39 33.52 -8.14 3.50
CA PRO A 39 34.15 -8.47 4.79
C PRO A 39 33.86 -9.91 5.27
N GLY A 40 32.96 -10.63 4.60
CA GLY A 40 32.60 -12.03 4.83
C GLY A 40 33.01 -12.92 3.64
N PRO A 41 32.07 -13.64 3.02
CA PRO A 41 32.36 -14.53 1.91
C PRO A 41 32.71 -13.78 0.62
N LEU A 42 33.56 -14.36 -0.21
CA LEU A 42 33.78 -13.97 -1.58
C LEU A 42 32.56 -14.42 -2.42
N LEU A 43 31.95 -13.50 -3.16
CA LEU A 43 30.82 -13.80 -4.02
C LEU A 43 31.28 -13.85 -5.48
N VAL A 44 30.95 -14.93 -6.17
CA VAL A 44 31.17 -15.09 -7.63
C VAL A 44 29.84 -15.37 -8.30
N TYR A 45 29.46 -14.55 -9.28
CA TYR A 45 28.18 -14.70 -9.97
C TYR A 45 28.25 -14.21 -11.42
N ALA A 46 27.40 -14.77 -12.27
CA ALA A 46 27.33 -14.41 -13.69
C ALA A 46 26.08 -13.62 -14.05
N ARG A 47 25.08 -13.54 -13.15
CA ARG A 47 23.81 -12.88 -13.42
C ARG A 47 23.38 -11.98 -12.29
N LYS A 48 22.97 -10.75 -12.62
CA LYS A 48 22.28 -9.82 -11.70
C LYS A 48 20.81 -9.83 -12.03
N ILE A 49 19.97 -10.14 -11.04
CA ILE A 49 18.52 -10.09 -11.18
C ILE A 49 18.04 -8.80 -10.52
N PRO A 50 17.43 -7.86 -11.27
CA PRO A 50 16.88 -6.64 -10.68
C PRO A 50 15.75 -6.96 -9.70
N GLY A 51 15.85 -6.42 -8.50
CA GLY A 51 14.76 -6.46 -7.50
C GLY A 51 13.86 -5.23 -7.60
N ALA A 52 12.92 -5.10 -6.66
CA ALA A 52 12.03 -3.94 -6.55
C ALA A 52 12.79 -2.63 -6.27
N GLY A 53 13.99 -2.72 -5.72
CA GLY A 53 14.79 -1.59 -5.25
C GLY A 53 14.21 -0.94 -3.98
N GLY A 54 14.81 0.15 -3.54
CA GLY A 54 14.38 0.90 -2.35
C GLY A 54 15.08 0.45 -1.08
N LEU A 55 14.43 0.65 0.08
CA LEU A 55 14.91 0.25 1.39
C LEU A 55 14.41 -1.14 1.78
N PRO A 56 15.09 -1.85 2.66
CA PRO A 56 14.61 -3.14 3.16
C PRO A 56 13.22 -3.01 3.78
N ALA A 57 12.37 -4.01 3.57
CA ALA A 57 11.01 -4.02 4.09
C ALA A 57 10.99 -3.86 5.63
N ASN A 58 10.01 -3.12 6.14
CA ASN A 58 9.76 -2.92 7.57
C ASN A 58 10.83 -2.11 8.33
N THR A 59 11.66 -1.31 7.65
CA THR A 59 12.71 -0.49 8.28
C THR A 59 12.28 0.93 8.61
N ALA A 60 11.23 1.46 7.94
CA ALA A 60 10.76 2.85 8.09
C ALA A 60 9.52 3.01 9.01
N GLY A 61 9.15 1.96 9.74
CA GLY A 61 7.98 1.99 10.64
C GLY A 61 6.68 1.58 9.97
N ARG A 62 5.57 1.69 10.73
CA ARG A 62 4.24 1.24 10.30
C ARG A 62 3.37 2.40 9.86
N MET A 63 2.60 2.19 8.79
CA MET A 63 1.62 3.14 8.27
C MET A 63 0.32 2.43 7.90
N MET A 64 -0.79 3.17 7.88
CA MET A 64 -2.11 2.67 7.46
C MET A 64 -2.48 3.27 6.11
N CYS A 65 -2.67 2.45 5.10
CA CYS A 65 -3.09 2.88 3.78
C CYS A 65 -4.60 2.73 3.61
N LEU A 66 -5.27 3.81 3.20
CA LEU A 66 -6.66 3.75 2.76
C LEU A 66 -6.66 3.14 1.36
N LEU A 67 -6.93 1.85 1.28
CA LEU A 67 -6.92 1.06 0.04
C LEU A 67 -8.30 1.06 -0.59
N SER A 68 -8.47 1.72 -1.72
CA SER A 68 -9.67 1.66 -2.55
C SER A 68 -9.61 0.48 -3.52
N GLY A 69 -10.64 0.28 -4.35
CA GLY A 69 -10.57 -0.63 -5.49
C GLY A 69 -9.73 -0.11 -6.66
N GLY A 70 -9.36 1.18 -6.63
CA GLY A 70 -8.56 1.82 -7.69
C GLY A 70 -7.06 1.59 -7.53
N TYR A 71 -6.35 1.54 -8.66
CA TYR A 71 -4.89 1.32 -8.69
C TYR A 71 -4.08 2.47 -8.07
N ASP A 72 -4.61 3.69 -7.96
CA ASP A 72 -3.90 4.82 -7.35
C ASP A 72 -3.49 4.51 -5.90
N SER A 73 -4.42 3.98 -5.10
CA SER A 73 -4.12 3.63 -3.71
C SER A 73 -3.13 2.47 -3.58
N ALA A 74 -3.18 1.50 -4.50
CA ALA A 74 -2.23 0.39 -4.54
C ALA A 74 -0.82 0.86 -4.92
N VAL A 75 -0.69 1.78 -5.89
CA VAL A 75 0.59 2.38 -6.29
C VAL A 75 1.15 3.26 -5.17
N ALA A 76 0.30 4.06 -4.49
CA ALA A 76 0.72 4.83 -3.32
C ALA A 76 1.28 3.92 -2.22
N ALA A 77 0.61 2.81 -1.94
CA ALA A 77 1.10 1.80 -1.00
C ALA A 77 2.46 1.25 -1.42
N TYR A 78 2.61 0.83 -2.66
CA TYR A 78 3.87 0.32 -3.19
C TYR A 78 5.02 1.31 -3.06
N HIS A 79 4.81 2.60 -3.37
CA HIS A 79 5.82 3.63 -3.19
C HIS A 79 6.32 3.72 -1.74
N MET A 80 5.41 3.63 -0.76
CA MET A 80 5.79 3.66 0.65
C MET A 80 6.47 2.37 1.10
N MET A 81 6.05 1.20 0.60
CA MET A 81 6.75 -0.06 0.83
C MET A 81 8.18 -0.02 0.30
N LYS A 82 8.42 0.55 -0.89
CA LYS A 82 9.79 0.79 -1.42
C LYS A 82 10.63 1.69 -0.53
N ARG A 83 10.02 2.56 0.28
CA ARG A 83 10.72 3.37 1.29
C ARG A 83 10.87 2.66 2.62
N GLY A 84 10.60 1.36 2.68
CA GLY A 84 10.78 0.52 3.85
C GLY A 84 9.62 0.57 4.85
N ALA A 85 8.51 1.24 4.53
CA ALA A 85 7.33 1.24 5.40
C ALA A 85 6.65 -0.14 5.43
N HIS A 86 6.15 -0.51 6.60
CA HIS A 86 5.23 -1.64 6.75
C HIS A 86 3.79 -1.14 6.74
N LEU A 87 2.97 -1.62 5.80
CA LEU A 87 1.62 -1.15 5.62
C LEU A 87 0.59 -2.15 6.12
N SER A 88 -0.38 -1.62 6.86
CA SER A 88 -1.71 -2.21 6.98
C SER A 88 -2.69 -1.42 6.14
N PHE A 89 -3.79 -2.04 5.78
CA PHE A 89 -4.78 -1.48 4.88
C PHE A 89 -6.12 -1.27 5.59
N THR A 90 -6.82 -0.19 5.23
CA THR A 90 -8.22 0.03 5.59
C THR A 90 -9.01 0.18 4.30
N HIS A 91 -10.04 -0.64 4.11
CA HIS A 91 -10.97 -0.54 3.00
C HIS A 91 -12.38 -0.28 3.49
N PHE A 92 -13.05 0.69 2.85
CA PHE A 92 -14.43 1.09 3.13
C PHE A 92 -15.34 0.54 2.04
N TYR A 93 -16.38 -0.21 2.41
CA TYR A 93 -17.25 -0.87 1.43
C TYR A 93 -18.73 -0.69 1.74
N GLY A 94 -19.55 -0.73 0.69
CA GLY A 94 -21.01 -0.80 0.79
C GLY A 94 -21.48 -2.24 0.95
N THR A 95 -22.63 -2.43 1.61
CA THR A 95 -23.16 -3.77 1.96
C THR A 95 -24.08 -4.36 0.90
N GLY A 96 -24.47 -3.60 -0.12
CA GLY A 96 -25.47 -4.00 -1.12
C GLY A 96 -24.97 -4.76 -2.36
N ALA A 97 -23.67 -4.96 -2.51
CA ALA A 97 -23.09 -5.65 -3.67
C ALA A 97 -23.15 -7.18 -3.52
N ARG A 98 -23.32 -7.88 -4.65
CA ARG A 98 -23.24 -9.35 -4.68
C ARG A 98 -21.82 -9.84 -4.33
N PRO A 99 -21.67 -11.06 -3.80
CA PRO A 99 -20.34 -11.67 -3.62
C PRO A 99 -19.58 -11.68 -4.95
N GLY A 100 -18.34 -11.15 -4.96
CA GLY A 100 -17.49 -11.04 -6.15
C GLY A 100 -17.63 -9.74 -6.96
N GLU A 101 -18.73 -8.98 -6.79
CA GLU A 101 -18.95 -7.70 -7.49
C GLU A 101 -18.69 -6.49 -6.56
N SER A 102 -18.26 -6.71 -5.34
CA SER A 102 -18.01 -5.64 -4.36
C SER A 102 -16.60 -5.09 -4.45
N SER A 103 -16.42 -3.80 -4.16
CA SER A 103 -15.11 -3.17 -4.00
C SER A 103 -14.22 -3.90 -2.97
N LEU A 104 -14.84 -4.60 -2.02
CA LEU A 104 -14.14 -5.42 -1.02
C LEU A 104 -13.36 -6.58 -1.65
N HIS A 105 -13.90 -7.24 -2.69
CA HIS A 105 -13.20 -8.30 -3.40
C HIS A 105 -11.94 -7.77 -4.09
N VAL A 106 -12.08 -6.65 -4.79
CA VAL A 106 -10.96 -6.00 -5.50
C VAL A 106 -9.90 -5.52 -4.50
N ALA A 107 -10.30 -4.85 -3.41
CA ALA A 107 -9.36 -4.39 -2.38
C ALA A 107 -8.63 -5.55 -1.69
N THR A 108 -9.32 -6.68 -1.46
CA THR A 108 -8.71 -7.91 -0.92
C THR A 108 -7.66 -8.46 -1.90
N SER A 109 -7.98 -8.50 -3.19
CA SER A 109 -7.06 -8.96 -4.25
C SER A 109 -5.84 -8.03 -4.37
N LEU A 110 -6.04 -6.70 -4.31
CA LEU A 110 -4.96 -5.71 -4.28
C LEU A 110 -4.06 -5.86 -3.05
N ALA A 111 -4.65 -6.04 -1.86
CA ALA A 111 -3.88 -6.28 -0.65
C ALA A 111 -3.02 -7.54 -0.79
N ARG A 112 -3.58 -8.65 -1.28
CA ARG A 112 -2.85 -9.90 -1.54
C ARG A 112 -1.71 -9.72 -2.55
N GLN A 113 -1.92 -8.94 -3.61
CA GLN A 113 -0.90 -8.63 -4.62
C GLN A 113 0.28 -7.84 -4.02
N LEU A 114 0.04 -7.02 -3.00
CA LEU A 114 1.05 -6.20 -2.34
C LEU A 114 1.80 -6.92 -1.19
N VAL A 115 1.20 -7.95 -0.59
CA VAL A 115 1.80 -8.68 0.56
C VAL A 115 3.21 -9.22 0.29
N PRO A 116 3.57 -9.73 -0.90
CA PRO A 116 4.93 -10.21 -1.19
C PRO A 116 6.04 -9.18 -0.96
N TYR A 117 5.73 -7.88 -1.05
CA TYR A 117 6.71 -6.80 -0.84
C TYR A 117 7.05 -6.55 0.64
N GLN A 118 6.23 -7.08 1.58
CA GLN A 118 6.42 -6.86 3.02
C GLN A 118 6.16 -8.11 3.88
N PHE A 119 5.85 -9.26 3.26
CA PHE A 119 5.65 -10.60 3.84
C PHE A 119 4.36 -10.81 4.63
N HIS A 120 3.78 -9.81 5.24
CA HIS A 120 2.49 -9.89 5.94
C HIS A 120 1.78 -8.55 5.91
N ALA A 121 0.45 -8.57 6.00
CA ALA A 121 -0.37 -7.37 6.08
C ALA A 121 -1.68 -7.65 6.82
N ASN A 122 -2.23 -6.61 7.41
CA ASN A 122 -3.58 -6.55 7.96
C ASN A 122 -4.48 -5.76 7.02
N LEU A 123 -5.69 -6.25 6.74
CA LEU A 123 -6.74 -5.55 6.01
C LEU A 123 -7.95 -5.35 6.94
N TYR A 124 -8.19 -4.10 7.34
CA TYR A 124 -9.37 -3.67 8.07
C TYR A 124 -10.50 -3.39 7.08
N ARG A 125 -11.57 -4.16 7.16
CA ARG A 125 -12.74 -4.07 6.27
C ARG A 125 -13.85 -3.35 7.02
N VAL A 126 -14.15 -2.13 6.61
CA VAL A 126 -15.08 -1.21 7.30
C VAL A 126 -16.37 -1.08 6.50
N PRO A 127 -17.53 -1.54 7.03
CA PRO A 127 -18.82 -1.28 6.40
C PRO A 127 -19.16 0.21 6.54
N PHE A 128 -19.38 0.88 5.41
CA PHE A 128 -19.49 2.35 5.39
C PHE A 128 -20.85 2.87 4.98
N GLU A 129 -21.70 2.06 4.38
CA GLU A 129 -22.99 2.47 3.83
C GLU A 129 -23.93 3.15 4.84
N ALA A 130 -24.03 2.61 6.07
CA ALA A 130 -24.88 3.20 7.10
C ALA A 130 -24.39 4.61 7.50
N ILE A 131 -23.07 4.82 7.53
CA ILE A 131 -22.46 6.14 7.79
C ILE A 131 -22.77 7.10 6.63
N GLN A 132 -22.68 6.63 5.38
CA GLN A 132 -23.04 7.45 4.21
C GLN A 132 -24.50 7.88 4.24
N ARG A 133 -25.41 6.99 4.64
CA ARG A 133 -26.84 7.30 4.78
C ARG A 133 -27.10 8.42 5.78
N GLU A 134 -26.41 8.41 6.92
CA GLU A 134 -26.51 9.49 7.92
C GLU A 134 -25.94 10.82 7.36
N ILE A 135 -24.80 10.79 6.67
CA ILE A 135 -24.26 11.98 6.03
C ILE A 135 -25.22 12.51 4.95
N VAL A 136 -25.85 11.64 4.15
CA VAL A 136 -26.84 12.03 3.14
C VAL A 136 -28.07 12.69 3.77
N ARG A 137 -28.47 12.23 4.95
CA ARG A 137 -29.67 12.70 5.67
C ARG A 137 -29.51 14.10 6.26
N TYR A 138 -28.32 14.39 6.80
CA TYR A 138 -28.10 15.59 7.61
C TYR A 138 -27.19 16.63 6.97
N ALA A 139 -26.38 16.26 5.97
CA ALA A 139 -25.39 17.16 5.41
C ALA A 139 -25.77 17.66 4.00
N PRO A 140 -25.34 18.89 3.65
CA PRO A 140 -25.56 19.45 2.32
C PRO A 140 -25.00 18.57 1.22
N GLU A 141 -25.78 18.36 0.14
CA GLU A 141 -25.44 17.43 -0.95
C GLU A 141 -24.04 17.69 -1.52
N ARG A 142 -23.70 18.95 -1.79
CA ARG A 142 -22.42 19.34 -2.42
C ARG A 142 -21.18 18.91 -1.65
N TYR A 143 -21.29 18.73 -0.32
CA TYR A 143 -20.15 18.38 0.55
C TYR A 143 -20.04 16.89 0.85
N ARG A 144 -21.01 16.05 0.50
CA ARG A 144 -21.09 14.63 0.88
C ARG A 144 -19.78 13.88 0.65
N VAL A 145 -19.17 14.01 -0.54
CA VAL A 145 -17.90 13.30 -0.85
C VAL A 145 -16.78 13.72 0.09
N LEU A 146 -16.67 15.01 0.41
CA LEU A 146 -15.64 15.51 1.31
C LEU A 146 -15.88 15.04 2.74
N LEU A 147 -17.13 14.99 3.19
CA LEU A 147 -17.51 14.47 4.50
C LEU A 147 -17.29 12.96 4.61
N TYR A 148 -17.54 12.19 3.54
CA TYR A 148 -17.17 10.77 3.51
C TYR A 148 -15.67 10.62 3.73
N ARG A 149 -14.85 11.38 3.04
CA ARG A 149 -13.39 11.34 3.16
C ARG A 149 -12.90 11.74 4.56
N ARG A 150 -13.49 12.77 5.16
CA ARG A 150 -13.19 13.16 6.56
C ARG A 150 -13.52 12.03 7.53
N MET A 151 -14.68 11.40 7.37
CA MET A 151 -15.09 10.26 8.19
C MET A 151 -14.18 9.05 8.00
N MET A 152 -13.80 8.74 6.74
CA MET A 152 -12.84 7.68 6.43
C MET A 152 -11.49 7.90 7.08
N LEU A 153 -10.94 9.13 7.08
CA LEU A 153 -9.70 9.46 7.78
C LEU A 153 -9.81 9.22 9.28
N ARG A 154 -10.89 9.68 9.94
CA ARG A 154 -11.11 9.49 11.37
C ARG A 154 -11.19 8.00 11.76
N ILE A 155 -11.91 7.21 10.98
CA ILE A 155 -12.01 5.76 11.21
C ILE A 155 -10.66 5.07 10.95
N ALA A 156 -9.98 5.43 9.86
CA ALA A 156 -8.67 4.89 9.53
C ALA A 156 -7.63 5.19 10.61
N GLU A 157 -7.68 6.36 11.25
CA GLU A 157 -6.82 6.68 12.40
C GLU A 157 -7.04 5.73 13.59
N VAL A 158 -8.28 5.38 13.89
CA VAL A 158 -8.56 4.42 14.98
C VAL A 158 -7.99 3.05 14.64
N CYS A 159 -8.15 2.59 13.38
CA CYS A 159 -7.53 1.37 12.90
C CYS A 159 -5.99 1.45 12.95
N ALA A 160 -5.42 2.59 12.53
CA ALA A 160 -3.98 2.85 12.56
C ALA A 160 -3.40 2.76 13.97
N ARG A 161 -4.05 3.38 14.95
CA ARG A 161 -3.63 3.31 16.37
C ARG A 161 -3.66 1.88 16.92
N ARG A 162 -4.69 1.08 16.57
CA ARG A 162 -4.77 -0.34 16.94
C ARG A 162 -3.62 -1.16 16.35
N ASP A 163 -3.20 -0.80 15.14
CA ASP A 163 -2.11 -1.46 14.41
C ASP A 163 -0.72 -0.84 14.70
N LYS A 164 -0.65 0.13 15.60
CA LYS A 164 0.58 0.87 15.96
C LYS A 164 1.20 1.59 14.76
N ALA A 165 0.39 1.99 13.79
CA ALA A 165 0.80 2.82 12.67
C ALA A 165 0.91 4.29 13.10
N LEU A 166 1.87 5.01 12.51
CA LEU A 166 2.21 6.39 12.88
C LEU A 166 1.65 7.42 11.90
N ALA A 167 1.23 6.98 10.70
CA ALA A 167 0.70 7.86 9.66
C ALA A 167 -0.33 7.14 8.80
N LEU A 168 -1.13 7.92 8.09
CA LEU A 168 -2.06 7.47 7.06
C LEU A 168 -1.44 7.66 5.67
N ILE A 169 -1.89 6.87 4.70
CA ILE A 169 -1.51 7.00 3.29
C ILE A 169 -2.78 7.01 2.46
N THR A 170 -2.85 7.95 1.50
CA THR A 170 -3.91 8.00 0.49
C THR A 170 -3.33 8.01 -0.91
N GLY A 171 -4.11 7.53 -1.88
CA GLY A 171 -3.76 7.53 -3.31
C GLY A 171 -4.16 8.83 -4.02
N ASP A 172 -4.15 9.96 -3.33
CA ASP A 172 -4.55 11.24 -3.92
C ASP A 172 -3.49 11.80 -4.88
N SER A 173 -3.95 12.30 -6.03
CA SER A 173 -3.18 13.12 -6.97
C SER A 173 -3.85 14.49 -7.11
N LEU A 174 -3.07 15.56 -7.12
CA LEU A 174 -3.58 16.93 -7.12
C LEU A 174 -4.39 17.23 -8.40
N GLY A 175 -5.63 17.66 -8.23
CA GLY A 175 -6.48 18.10 -9.34
C GLY A 175 -7.07 16.95 -10.19
N GLN A 176 -6.86 15.69 -9.84
CA GLN A 176 -7.35 14.55 -10.63
C GLN A 176 -8.88 14.46 -10.65
N VAL A 177 -9.53 14.73 -9.51
CA VAL A 177 -10.99 14.78 -9.37
C VAL A 177 -11.41 15.93 -8.45
N ALA A 178 -12.70 16.27 -8.44
CA ALA A 178 -13.27 17.38 -7.67
C ALA A 178 -12.87 17.38 -6.18
N SER A 179 -12.80 16.21 -5.55
CA SER A 179 -12.39 16.08 -4.13
C SER A 179 -10.88 16.23 -3.89
N GLN A 180 -10.08 16.32 -4.94
CA GLN A 180 -8.62 16.38 -4.89
C GLN A 180 -8.06 17.76 -5.33
N THR A 181 -8.89 18.81 -5.34
CA THR A 181 -8.38 20.19 -5.43
C THR A 181 -7.56 20.52 -4.17
N LEU A 182 -6.61 21.45 -4.26
CA LEU A 182 -5.77 21.80 -3.12
C LEU A 182 -6.59 22.21 -1.88
N ARG A 183 -7.62 23.04 -2.07
CA ARG A 183 -8.51 23.47 -0.97
C ARG A 183 -9.25 22.28 -0.35
N ASN A 184 -9.81 21.40 -1.18
CA ASN A 184 -10.53 20.23 -0.69
C ASN A 184 -9.61 19.24 0.05
N LEU A 185 -8.38 19.05 -0.43
CA LEU A 185 -7.40 18.20 0.27
C LEU A 185 -7.07 18.77 1.65
N VAL A 186 -6.85 20.08 1.77
CA VAL A 186 -6.60 20.77 3.05
C VAL A 186 -7.82 20.64 3.98
N ALA A 187 -9.03 20.92 3.46
CA ALA A 187 -10.26 20.85 4.26
C ALA A 187 -10.60 19.41 4.73
N VAL A 188 -10.27 18.41 3.92
CA VAL A 188 -10.43 16.99 4.29
C VAL A 188 -9.39 16.59 5.34
N GLU A 189 -8.12 16.99 5.14
CA GLU A 189 -7.02 16.65 6.08
C GLU A 189 -7.19 17.28 7.44
N ALA A 190 -7.86 18.43 7.55
CA ALA A 190 -8.16 19.07 8.84
C ALA A 190 -8.92 18.16 9.83
N ALA A 191 -9.61 17.11 9.34
CA ALA A 191 -10.25 16.10 10.17
C ALA A 191 -9.28 15.06 10.76
N ALA A 192 -8.05 14.97 10.24
CA ALA A 192 -7.05 14.01 10.67
C ALA A 192 -6.14 14.60 11.76
N ARG A 193 -5.77 13.77 12.73
CA ARG A 193 -4.77 14.10 13.77
C ARG A 193 -3.42 13.45 13.50
N MET A 194 -3.39 12.45 12.63
CA MET A 194 -2.17 11.79 12.16
C MET A 194 -1.69 12.43 10.87
N ALA A 195 -0.39 12.37 10.61
CA ALA A 195 0.16 12.77 9.31
C ALA A 195 -0.48 11.96 8.16
N VAL A 196 -0.83 12.63 7.07
CA VAL A 196 -1.39 12.00 5.85
C VAL A 196 -0.38 12.11 4.72
N PHE A 197 0.22 11.00 4.33
CA PHE A 197 1.14 10.93 3.20
C PHE A 197 0.37 10.71 1.89
N ARG A 198 0.76 11.48 0.86
CA ARG A 198 0.21 11.39 -0.50
C ARG A 198 1.33 11.16 -1.49
N PRO A 199 1.80 9.91 -1.64
CA PRO A 199 2.98 9.60 -2.47
C PRO A 199 2.80 9.95 -3.94
N LEU A 200 1.56 10.15 -4.40
CA LEU A 200 1.20 10.41 -5.80
C LEU A 200 0.76 11.85 -6.05
N ILE A 201 0.93 12.76 -5.08
CA ILE A 201 0.34 14.11 -5.15
C ILE A 201 0.73 14.91 -6.38
N GLY A 202 1.93 14.74 -6.89
CA GLY A 202 2.45 15.39 -8.11
C GLY A 202 2.73 14.42 -9.26
N THR A 203 2.12 13.23 -9.25
CA THR A 203 2.36 12.20 -10.26
C THR A 203 1.22 12.17 -11.29
N ASP A 204 1.58 12.16 -12.56
CA ASP A 204 0.62 12.07 -13.65
C ASP A 204 -0.06 10.70 -13.72
N LYS A 205 -1.30 10.70 -14.23
CA LYS A 205 -2.12 9.49 -14.32
C LYS A 205 -1.45 8.38 -15.14
N LEU A 206 -0.74 8.72 -16.21
CA LEU A 206 -0.07 7.74 -17.06
C LEU A 206 1.08 7.05 -16.34
N ASP A 207 1.86 7.79 -15.55
CA ASP A 207 2.96 7.24 -14.75
C ASP A 207 2.43 6.29 -13.66
N ILE A 208 1.30 6.66 -13.04
CA ILE A 208 0.63 5.79 -12.05
C ILE A 208 0.20 4.48 -12.72
N ILE A 209 -0.40 4.54 -13.91
CA ILE A 209 -0.83 3.36 -14.67
C ILE A 209 0.37 2.47 -15.04
N GLU A 210 1.50 3.06 -15.44
CA GLU A 210 2.71 2.30 -15.76
C GLU A 210 3.20 1.51 -14.55
N VAL A 211 3.27 2.17 -13.38
CA VAL A 211 3.64 1.50 -12.13
C VAL A 211 2.63 0.43 -11.76
N ALA A 212 1.32 0.69 -11.89
CA ALA A 212 0.27 -0.28 -11.60
C ALA A 212 0.40 -1.56 -12.44
N ARG A 213 0.71 -1.42 -13.74
CA ARG A 213 1.00 -2.56 -14.63
C ARG A 213 2.22 -3.33 -14.18
N LYS A 214 3.31 -2.62 -13.86
CA LYS A 214 4.57 -3.21 -13.40
C LYS A 214 4.42 -4.05 -12.13
N ILE A 215 3.56 -3.63 -11.19
CA ILE A 215 3.33 -4.35 -9.93
C ILE A 215 2.12 -5.31 -9.99
N GLY A 216 1.47 -5.45 -11.15
CA GLY A 216 0.37 -6.37 -11.37
C GLY A 216 -0.95 -5.98 -10.68
N THR A 217 -1.14 -4.68 -10.36
CA THR A 217 -2.37 -4.18 -9.72
C THR A 217 -3.35 -3.57 -10.72
N TYR A 218 -2.91 -3.30 -11.95
CA TYR A 218 -3.73 -2.65 -12.98
C TYR A 218 -4.94 -3.50 -13.37
N ASP A 219 -4.72 -4.77 -13.72
CA ASP A 219 -5.79 -5.66 -14.18
C ASP A 219 -6.81 -5.93 -13.07
N ILE A 220 -6.35 -6.11 -11.82
CA ILE A 220 -7.20 -6.28 -10.64
C ILE A 220 -8.11 -5.06 -10.44
N SER A 221 -7.56 -3.85 -10.57
CA SER A 221 -8.33 -2.60 -10.42
C SER A 221 -9.24 -2.29 -11.61
N SER A 222 -9.03 -2.95 -12.74
CA SER A 222 -9.83 -2.78 -13.97
C SER A 222 -11.03 -3.72 -14.01
N GLU A 223 -11.14 -4.67 -13.08
CA GLU A 223 -12.32 -5.50 -12.94
C GLU A 223 -13.55 -4.63 -12.62
N PRO A 224 -14.71 -4.89 -13.24
CA PRO A 224 -15.94 -4.19 -12.90
C PRO A 224 -16.35 -4.47 -11.46
N PHE A 225 -16.50 -3.42 -10.66
CA PHE A 225 -16.99 -3.55 -9.28
C PHE A 225 -17.90 -2.38 -8.90
N HIS A 226 -18.78 -2.65 -7.94
CA HIS A 226 -19.62 -1.62 -7.33
C HIS A 226 -18.87 -1.00 -6.14
N ASP A 227 -18.44 0.25 -6.33
CA ASP A 227 -17.86 1.04 -5.23
C ASP A 227 -18.99 1.56 -4.32
N CYS A 228 -18.68 1.81 -3.04
CA CYS A 228 -19.62 2.40 -2.11
C CYS A 228 -19.92 3.88 -2.44
N CYS A 229 -18.98 4.61 -3.04
CA CYS A 229 -19.12 6.04 -3.27
C CYS A 229 -20.19 6.44 -4.31
N PRO A 230 -20.38 5.76 -5.46
CA PRO A 230 -21.31 6.20 -6.50
C PRO A 230 -22.77 6.25 -6.08
N VAL A 231 -23.19 5.42 -5.13
CA VAL A 231 -24.61 5.28 -4.73
C VAL A 231 -25.20 6.59 -4.17
N PHE A 232 -24.36 7.45 -3.57
CA PHE A 232 -24.80 8.70 -2.92
C PHE A 232 -23.99 9.91 -3.39
N MET A 233 -23.50 9.88 -4.64
CA MET A 233 -22.74 10.99 -5.22
C MET A 233 -23.63 12.21 -5.46
N PRO A 234 -23.13 13.41 -5.14
CA PRO A 234 -23.82 14.66 -5.47
C PRO A 234 -23.82 14.93 -6.98
N LYS A 235 -24.87 15.58 -7.47
CA LYS A 235 -24.93 16.05 -8.88
C LYS A 235 -23.84 17.09 -9.18
N ALA A 236 -23.53 17.95 -8.21
CA ALA A 236 -22.52 19.01 -8.32
C ALA A 236 -21.65 19.01 -7.06
N PRO A 237 -20.53 18.25 -7.02
CA PRO A 237 -19.62 18.25 -5.88
C PRO A 237 -18.91 19.59 -5.72
N ALA A 238 -18.66 20.02 -4.49
CA ALA A 238 -17.91 21.22 -4.19
C ALA A 238 -16.45 21.09 -4.69
N LEU A 239 -16.00 22.09 -5.46
CA LEU A 239 -14.62 22.20 -5.95
C LEU A 239 -13.71 22.92 -4.96
N TYR A 240 -14.29 23.80 -4.15
CA TYR A 240 -13.56 24.64 -3.20
C TYR A 240 -14.33 24.68 -1.88
N ALA A 241 -13.89 23.88 -0.92
CA ALA A 241 -14.42 23.91 0.45
C ALA A 241 -13.32 24.33 1.41
N SER A 242 -13.68 25.07 2.46
CA SER A 242 -12.82 25.33 3.62
C SER A 242 -13.05 24.28 4.72
N ALA A 243 -12.12 24.22 5.69
CA ALA A 243 -12.29 23.35 6.86
C ALA A 243 -13.52 23.76 7.67
N ASP A 244 -13.71 25.08 7.87
CA ASP A 244 -14.82 25.65 8.65
C ASP A 244 -16.18 25.30 7.99
N GLU A 245 -16.31 25.43 6.65
CA GLU A 245 -17.53 25.04 5.94
C GLU A 245 -17.86 23.56 6.09
N LEU A 246 -16.82 22.70 6.13
CA LEU A 246 -17.03 21.26 6.35
C LEU A 246 -17.36 20.95 7.80
N GLU A 247 -16.81 21.68 8.76
CA GLU A 247 -17.14 21.55 10.19
C GLU A 247 -18.58 22.00 10.47
N GLU A 248 -19.02 23.10 9.86
CA GLU A 248 -20.41 23.53 9.91
C GLU A 248 -21.34 22.50 9.27
N ALA A 249 -20.95 21.93 8.13
CA ALA A 249 -21.72 20.88 7.46
C ALA A 249 -21.79 19.57 8.24
N GLU A 250 -20.87 19.33 9.17
CA GLU A 250 -20.86 18.19 10.10
C GLU A 250 -21.63 18.46 11.42
N ALA A 251 -22.07 19.69 11.68
CA ALA A 251 -22.59 20.08 12.99
C ALA A 251 -23.79 19.26 13.48
N GLU A 252 -24.63 18.77 12.56
CA GLU A 252 -25.79 17.92 12.89
C GLU A 252 -25.44 16.42 12.95
N LEU A 253 -24.18 16.03 12.65
CA LEU A 253 -23.72 14.64 12.70
C LEU A 253 -23.12 14.32 14.06
N ASP A 254 -23.53 13.22 14.69
CA ASP A 254 -22.80 12.65 15.82
C ASP A 254 -21.54 11.92 15.32
N VAL A 255 -20.51 12.72 14.98
CA VAL A 255 -19.25 12.20 14.43
C VAL A 255 -18.61 11.12 15.32
N PRO A 256 -18.54 11.27 16.68
CA PRO A 256 -18.04 10.21 17.55
C PRO A 256 -18.82 8.91 17.48
N ALA A 257 -20.16 8.99 17.44
CA ALA A 257 -21.02 7.80 17.33
C ALA A 257 -20.82 7.10 15.96
N LEU A 258 -20.73 7.86 14.86
CA LEU A 258 -20.50 7.31 13.51
C LEU A 258 -19.13 6.65 13.40
N VAL A 259 -18.07 7.24 13.95
CA VAL A 259 -16.74 6.60 14.02
C VAL A 259 -16.81 5.31 14.82
N SER A 260 -17.45 5.35 15.99
CA SER A 260 -17.64 4.16 16.83
C SER A 260 -18.44 3.06 16.12
N GLN A 261 -19.47 3.42 15.33
CA GLN A 261 -20.25 2.50 14.52
C GLN A 261 -19.37 1.80 13.45
N GLY A 262 -18.60 2.58 12.69
CA GLY A 262 -17.68 2.04 11.70
C GLY A 262 -16.68 1.06 12.32
N ILE A 263 -16.13 1.40 13.46
CA ILE A 263 -15.15 0.57 14.18
C ILE A 263 -15.77 -0.71 14.75
N ARG A 264 -17.01 -0.68 15.25
CA ARG A 264 -17.71 -1.89 15.72
C ARG A 264 -18.04 -2.86 14.58
N GLY A 265 -18.34 -2.33 13.40
CA GLY A 265 -18.60 -3.14 12.20
C GLY A 265 -17.35 -3.67 11.49
N THR A 266 -16.17 -3.19 11.89
CA THR A 266 -14.91 -3.53 11.21
C THR A 266 -14.53 -4.99 11.46
N SER A 267 -14.25 -5.71 10.40
CA SER A 267 -13.61 -7.04 10.44
C SER A 267 -12.15 -6.94 10.00
N LEU A 268 -11.32 -7.86 10.48
CA LEU A 268 -9.89 -7.90 10.20
C LEU A 268 -9.54 -9.20 9.47
N GLU A 269 -8.93 -9.06 8.31
CA GLU A 269 -8.32 -10.16 7.57
C GLU A 269 -6.80 -10.00 7.60
N ARG A 270 -6.06 -11.08 7.82
CA ARG A 270 -4.61 -11.10 7.87
C ARG A 270 -4.05 -11.91 6.74
N PHE A 271 -2.98 -11.43 6.14
CA PHE A 271 -2.27 -12.11 5.07
C PHE A 271 -0.83 -12.37 5.45
N ARG A 272 -0.32 -13.50 4.99
CA ARG A 272 1.08 -13.88 5.10
C ARG A 272 1.58 -14.40 3.76
N TYR A 273 2.77 -13.97 3.36
CA TYR A 273 3.49 -14.54 2.23
C TYR A 273 4.49 -15.56 2.73
N ALA A 274 4.35 -16.81 2.30
CA ALA A 274 5.27 -17.89 2.62
C ALA A 274 5.31 -18.87 1.44
N ASN A 275 6.49 -19.44 1.17
CA ASN A 275 6.68 -20.47 0.13
C ASN A 275 6.13 -20.06 -1.26
N GLY A 276 6.28 -18.79 -1.64
CA GLY A 276 5.81 -18.28 -2.93
C GLY A 276 4.30 -18.04 -3.03
N LYS A 277 3.55 -18.17 -1.92
CA LYS A 277 2.09 -18.00 -1.89
C LYS A 277 1.64 -17.02 -0.81
N VAL A 278 0.54 -16.34 -1.08
CA VAL A 278 -0.15 -15.49 -0.10
C VAL A 278 -1.31 -16.26 0.49
N GLU A 279 -1.30 -16.45 1.79
CA GLU A 279 -2.33 -17.16 2.55
C GLU A 279 -3.07 -16.18 3.46
N ALA A 280 -4.38 -16.38 3.62
CA ALA A 280 -5.13 -15.75 4.70
C ALA A 280 -4.79 -16.49 6.00
N VAL A 281 -4.54 -15.72 7.08
CA VAL A 281 -4.25 -16.28 8.40
C VAL A 281 -5.47 -16.06 9.27
N ASP A 282 -6.14 -17.14 9.65
CA ASP A 282 -7.25 -17.07 10.59
C ASP A 282 -6.78 -16.55 11.95
N GLY A 283 -7.53 -15.61 12.51
CA GLY A 283 -7.18 -14.95 13.75
C GLY A 283 -7.34 -15.82 15.00
N ALA A 284 -6.40 -16.74 15.21
CA ALA A 284 -6.23 -17.40 16.49
C ALA A 284 -4.78 -17.19 16.97
N GLY A 285 -4.59 -16.31 17.95
CA GLY A 285 -3.33 -16.20 18.69
C GLY A 285 -2.66 -14.83 18.61
N ASP A 286 -2.86 -14.09 19.65
CA ASP A 286 -2.09 -12.90 20.02
C ASP A 286 -0.59 -13.25 20.09
N THR A 287 0.20 -12.86 19.08
CA THR A 287 1.64 -13.06 19.07
C THR A 287 2.36 -11.90 19.75
N SER A 288 2.02 -11.63 21.02
CA SER A 288 2.78 -10.69 21.86
C SER A 288 3.97 -11.34 22.60
N THR A 289 4.30 -12.62 22.34
CA THR A 289 5.27 -13.38 23.17
C THR A 289 6.56 -13.83 22.44
N ALA A 290 6.83 -13.37 21.24
CA ALA A 290 8.03 -13.82 20.51
C ALA A 290 9.26 -12.89 20.62
N ALA A 291 9.17 -11.74 21.27
CA ALA A 291 10.27 -10.76 21.35
C ALA A 291 11.12 -10.84 22.64
N THR A 292 10.78 -11.69 23.62
CA THR A 292 11.45 -11.67 24.94
C THR A 292 12.43 -12.83 25.17
N LYS A 293 12.64 -13.77 24.23
CA LYS A 293 13.51 -14.93 24.45
C LYS A 293 14.87 -14.91 23.69
N ARG A 294 15.33 -13.77 23.20
CA ARG A 294 16.67 -13.68 22.56
C ARG A 294 17.65 -12.72 23.24
N ARG A 295 17.50 -12.46 24.54
CA ARG A 295 18.46 -11.61 25.29
C ARG A 295 19.26 -12.35 26.40
N THR A 296 19.30 -13.67 26.40
CA THR A 296 20.04 -14.40 27.45
C THR A 296 20.88 -15.55 26.83
N ALA A 297 21.73 -15.23 25.87
CA ALA A 297 22.78 -16.16 25.41
C ALA A 297 23.87 -15.39 24.65
N ILE A 298 24.53 -14.43 25.29
CA ILE A 298 25.92 -14.02 25.02
C ILE A 298 26.39 -13.38 26.36
N ALA A 299 26.98 -14.20 27.18
CA ALA A 299 27.97 -13.83 28.19
C ALA A 299 29.16 -14.71 27.97
#